data_5b48587ad69d8a76694d981d8a8ee9a9
#
_entry.id   5b48587ad69d8a76694d981d8a8ee9a9
#
_cell.length_a   1.000
_cell.length_b   1.000
_cell.length_c   1.000
_cell.angle_alpha   90.00
_cell.angle_beta   90.00
_cell.angle_gamma   90.00
#
_symmetry.space_group_name_H-M   'P 1'
#
loop_
_entity.id
_entity.type
_entity.pdbx_description
1 polymer ?
#
loop_
_entity_poly.entity_id
_entity_poly.type
_entity_poly.pdbx_seq_one_letter_code
_entity_poly.pdbx_strand_id
1 'polypeptide(L)'
;QIVIIDNLNNSSKEVLSRIEEITGTTPPFVQADLRDTDTVHEVFEKYSVTSVMHFAGHKAVGESVENPSMYYANNIGSTLSLIEAMQAAEIFTLIFSSSATVYSSTALSPFKEETEKDPINPYGMTKYLIEQRLTDLIKTHADWRIGLLRYFNPLGAHPTGRLGETSIGTPNNLMPYLMQVASGKLPKLKIFGDDYDTPDGTCIRDYIHVADLAKGHLAALQFLKGRTGAHAWNLGTGKGTSVLELVETVEEVIGYPINREITSRREGDVIEAIADPSKAYAE
;
A
#
# COMPACT_ATOMS: atom_id res chain seq x y z
N GLN A 1 16.04 11.78 -11.64
CA GLN A 1 14.83 12.64 -11.79
C GLN A 1 13.60 11.78 -11.61
N ILE A 2 12.54 12.33 -11.01
CA ILE A 2 11.23 11.67 -10.82
C ILE A 2 10.22 12.40 -11.70
N VAL A 3 9.32 11.64 -12.35
CA VAL A 3 8.07 12.14 -12.95
C VAL A 3 6.90 11.42 -12.27
N ILE A 4 5.82 12.13 -11.99
CA ILE A 4 4.63 11.61 -11.36
C ILE A 4 3.50 11.55 -12.39
N ILE A 5 2.82 10.39 -12.48
CA ILE A 5 1.57 10.21 -13.22
C ILE A 5 0.47 9.88 -12.20
N ASP A 6 -0.63 10.62 -12.22
CA ASP A 6 -1.78 10.38 -11.35
C ASP A 6 -3.05 10.94 -12.03
N ASN A 7 -4.18 10.24 -11.94
CA ASN A 7 -5.43 10.71 -12.51
C ASN A 7 -6.22 11.63 -11.55
N LEU A 8 -5.73 11.81 -10.33
CA LEU A 8 -6.33 12.60 -9.25
C LEU A 8 -7.74 12.14 -8.81
N ASN A 9 -8.06 10.87 -9.03
CA ASN A 9 -9.36 10.33 -8.64
C ASN A 9 -9.54 10.32 -7.10
N ASN A 10 -8.45 10.06 -6.36
CA ASN A 10 -8.43 10.02 -4.90
C ASN A 10 -7.26 10.79 -4.28
N SER A 11 -6.70 11.74 -5.01
CA SER A 11 -5.55 12.56 -4.63
C SER A 11 -5.77 14.04 -4.99
N SER A 12 -4.81 14.89 -4.67
CA SER A 12 -4.86 16.33 -4.94
C SER A 12 -3.51 16.86 -5.42
N LYS A 13 -3.53 17.82 -6.33
CA LYS A 13 -2.31 18.53 -6.79
C LYS A 13 -1.60 19.30 -5.66
N GLU A 14 -2.26 19.55 -4.55
CA GLU A 14 -1.67 20.22 -3.39
C GLU A 14 -0.44 19.47 -2.86
N VAL A 15 -0.38 18.15 -3.05
CA VAL A 15 0.78 17.35 -2.65
C VAL A 15 2.07 17.80 -3.36
N LEU A 16 1.97 18.31 -4.61
CA LEU A 16 3.15 18.77 -5.37
C LEU A 16 3.78 20.01 -4.74
N SER A 17 2.97 20.98 -4.30
CA SER A 17 3.48 22.16 -3.59
C SER A 17 4.12 21.80 -2.26
N ARG A 18 3.55 20.83 -1.55
CA ARG A 18 4.12 20.34 -0.29
C ARG A 18 5.45 19.59 -0.51
N ILE A 19 5.58 18.84 -1.62
CA ILE A 19 6.85 18.23 -2.00
C ILE A 19 7.89 19.33 -2.29
N GLU A 20 7.51 20.38 -3.03
CA GLU A 20 8.40 21.52 -3.31
C GLU A 20 8.84 22.22 -2.03
N GLU A 21 7.93 22.48 -1.09
CA GLU A 21 8.26 23.08 0.23
C GLU A 21 9.33 22.25 0.99
N ILE A 22 9.27 20.93 0.89
CA ILE A 22 10.16 20.02 1.61
C ILE A 22 11.50 19.84 0.89
N THR A 23 11.47 19.72 -0.44
CA THR A 23 12.63 19.30 -1.23
C THR A 23 13.30 20.43 -2.00
N GLY A 24 12.65 21.58 -2.11
CA GLY A 24 13.08 22.69 -2.98
C GLY A 24 12.89 22.41 -4.46
N THR A 25 12.20 21.34 -4.84
CA THR A 25 12.02 20.93 -6.24
C THR A 25 10.61 20.41 -6.48
N THR A 26 9.95 20.91 -7.53
CA THR A 26 8.68 20.37 -8.02
C THR A 26 8.96 19.26 -9.04
N PRO A 27 8.56 18.00 -8.78
CA PRO A 27 8.68 16.97 -9.80
C PRO A 27 7.71 17.24 -10.96
N PRO A 28 8.10 16.97 -12.21
CA PRO A 28 7.17 16.95 -13.33
C PRO A 28 5.94 16.09 -13.01
N PHE A 29 4.77 16.61 -13.34
CA PHE A 29 3.48 15.96 -13.08
C PHE A 29 2.67 15.86 -14.37
N VAL A 30 2.14 14.68 -14.66
CA VAL A 30 1.23 14.43 -15.76
C VAL A 30 -0.07 13.87 -15.19
N GLN A 31 -1.17 14.59 -15.42
CA GLN A 31 -2.49 14.12 -15.04
C GLN A 31 -2.99 13.17 -16.12
N ALA A 32 -2.93 11.86 -15.86
CA ALA A 32 -3.39 10.83 -16.79
C ALA A 32 -3.84 9.58 -16.04
N ASP A 33 -4.72 8.82 -16.67
CA ASP A 33 -5.08 7.47 -16.22
C ASP A 33 -4.08 6.46 -16.81
N LEU A 34 -3.57 5.54 -15.99
CA LEU A 34 -2.62 4.52 -16.48
C LEU A 34 -3.22 3.57 -17.51
N ARG A 35 -4.55 3.53 -17.66
CA ARG A 35 -5.24 2.75 -18.71
C ARG A 35 -5.16 3.42 -20.09
N ASP A 36 -4.70 4.65 -20.15
CA ASP A 36 -4.34 5.34 -21.38
C ASP A 36 -2.86 5.05 -21.71
N THR A 37 -2.65 3.92 -22.38
CA THR A 37 -1.33 3.37 -22.71
C THR A 37 -0.52 4.35 -23.55
N ASP A 38 -1.15 5.08 -24.48
CA ASP A 38 -0.46 6.02 -25.37
C ASP A 38 0.12 7.19 -24.57
N THR A 39 -0.68 7.80 -23.71
CA THR A 39 -0.21 8.88 -22.82
C THR A 39 0.92 8.40 -21.91
N VAL A 40 0.84 7.19 -21.35
CA VAL A 40 1.91 6.63 -20.51
C VAL A 40 3.20 6.45 -21.32
N HIS A 41 3.11 5.94 -22.54
CA HIS A 41 4.25 5.76 -23.43
C HIS A 41 4.91 7.10 -23.78
N GLU A 42 4.14 8.12 -24.13
CA GLU A 42 4.65 9.49 -24.39
C GLU A 42 5.42 10.06 -23.19
N VAL A 43 4.94 9.79 -21.97
CA VAL A 43 5.65 10.22 -20.73
C VAL A 43 6.97 9.48 -20.60
N PHE A 44 7.03 8.19 -20.90
CA PHE A 44 8.24 7.41 -20.80
C PHE A 44 9.33 7.91 -21.77
N GLU A 45 8.96 8.21 -23.02
CA GLU A 45 9.86 8.78 -24.00
C GLU A 45 10.33 10.18 -23.58
N LYS A 46 9.38 11.07 -23.25
CA LYS A 46 9.66 12.47 -22.91
C LYS A 46 10.64 12.63 -21.75
N TYR A 47 10.53 11.78 -20.73
CA TYR A 47 11.32 11.89 -19.51
C TYR A 47 12.45 10.85 -19.42
N SER A 48 12.67 10.05 -20.47
CA SER A 48 13.69 8.99 -20.52
C SER A 48 13.62 8.08 -19.29
N VAL A 49 12.40 7.58 -18.99
CA VAL A 49 12.15 6.75 -17.81
C VAL A 49 12.92 5.44 -17.89
N THR A 50 13.54 5.03 -16.80
CA THR A 50 14.34 3.79 -16.71
C THR A 50 13.78 2.77 -15.74
N SER A 51 12.87 3.18 -14.86
CA SER A 51 12.24 2.32 -13.87
C SER A 51 10.91 2.93 -13.41
N VAL A 52 9.99 2.09 -12.98
CA VAL A 52 8.65 2.49 -12.52
C VAL A 52 8.41 2.00 -11.10
N MET A 53 7.85 2.86 -10.25
CA MET A 53 7.21 2.49 -8.98
C MET A 53 5.71 2.65 -9.15
N HIS A 54 4.98 1.54 -9.10
CA HIS A 54 3.55 1.49 -9.36
C HIS A 54 2.76 1.45 -8.06
N PHE A 55 2.21 2.61 -7.67
CA PHE A 55 1.36 2.79 -6.49
C PHE A 55 -0.13 2.89 -6.85
N ALA A 56 -0.44 3.23 -8.10
CA ALA A 56 -1.81 3.50 -8.52
C ALA A 56 -2.72 2.29 -8.31
N GLY A 57 -3.93 2.56 -7.80
CA GLY A 57 -4.97 1.56 -7.58
C GLY A 57 -5.90 1.94 -6.43
N HIS A 58 -7.11 1.40 -6.47
CA HIS A 58 -8.03 1.46 -5.34
C HIS A 58 -7.56 0.53 -4.23
N LYS A 59 -7.69 0.95 -2.95
CA LYS A 59 -7.12 0.23 -1.80
C LYS A 59 -8.10 -0.06 -0.65
N ALA A 60 -9.33 0.40 -0.73
CA ALA A 60 -10.30 0.26 0.35
C ALA A 60 -10.95 -1.13 0.31
N VAL A 61 -10.67 -1.97 1.32
CA VAL A 61 -11.15 -3.36 1.38
C VAL A 61 -12.67 -3.41 1.36
N GLY A 62 -13.38 -2.62 2.22
CA GLY A 62 -14.84 -2.59 2.26
C GLY A 62 -15.47 -2.20 0.92
N GLU A 63 -14.98 -1.12 0.30
CA GLU A 63 -15.45 -0.69 -1.02
C GLU A 63 -15.21 -1.76 -2.10
N SER A 64 -14.14 -2.54 -1.99
CA SER A 64 -13.86 -3.62 -2.94
C SER A 64 -14.92 -4.73 -2.90
N VAL A 65 -15.51 -4.98 -1.74
CA VAL A 65 -16.60 -5.96 -1.58
C VAL A 65 -17.89 -5.41 -2.18
N GLU A 66 -18.18 -4.12 -2.00
CA GLU A 66 -19.36 -3.46 -2.55
C GLU A 66 -19.28 -3.28 -4.08
N ASN A 67 -18.07 -2.98 -4.60
CA ASN A 67 -17.83 -2.66 -6.00
C ASN A 67 -16.66 -3.46 -6.62
N PRO A 68 -16.71 -4.80 -6.63
CA PRO A 68 -15.59 -5.64 -7.07
C PRO A 68 -15.17 -5.37 -8.51
N SER A 69 -16.12 -5.19 -9.43
CA SER A 69 -15.83 -4.94 -10.85
C SER A 69 -14.99 -3.68 -11.07
N MET A 70 -15.23 -2.63 -10.28
CA MET A 70 -14.44 -1.40 -10.34
C MET A 70 -12.98 -1.66 -9.94
N TYR A 71 -12.76 -2.45 -8.89
CA TYR A 71 -11.41 -2.83 -8.43
C TYR A 71 -10.65 -3.65 -9.47
N TYR A 72 -11.30 -4.67 -10.06
CA TYR A 72 -10.68 -5.46 -11.13
C TYR A 72 -10.35 -4.60 -12.35
N ALA A 73 -11.31 -3.81 -12.84
CA ALA A 73 -11.12 -2.98 -14.03
C ALA A 73 -10.04 -1.91 -13.81
N ASN A 74 -9.99 -1.29 -12.62
CA ASN A 74 -9.01 -0.26 -12.34
C ASN A 74 -7.63 -0.86 -12.02
N ASN A 75 -7.51 -1.73 -11.00
CA ASN A 75 -6.21 -2.17 -10.50
C ASN A 75 -5.49 -3.09 -11.50
N ILE A 76 -6.21 -4.06 -12.07
CA ILE A 76 -5.62 -4.97 -13.05
C ILE A 76 -5.47 -4.24 -14.40
N GLY A 77 -6.50 -3.53 -14.85
CA GLY A 77 -6.47 -2.81 -16.13
C GLY A 77 -5.32 -1.81 -16.21
N SER A 78 -5.15 -0.95 -15.19
CA SER A 78 -4.04 0.01 -15.14
C SER A 78 -2.66 -0.67 -15.13
N THR A 79 -2.53 -1.80 -14.43
CA THR A 79 -1.27 -2.54 -14.40
C THR A 79 -0.95 -3.18 -15.75
N LEU A 80 -1.94 -3.74 -16.43
CA LEU A 80 -1.75 -4.35 -17.76
C LEU A 80 -1.34 -3.30 -18.80
N SER A 81 -2.02 -2.15 -18.84
CA SER A 81 -1.67 -1.03 -19.71
C SER A 81 -0.27 -0.48 -19.40
N LEU A 82 0.08 -0.37 -18.11
CA LEU A 82 1.42 0.03 -17.69
C LEU A 82 2.50 -0.93 -18.19
N ILE A 83 2.28 -2.24 -18.07
CA ILE A 83 3.20 -3.29 -18.56
C ILE A 83 3.38 -3.16 -20.08
N GLU A 84 2.30 -2.95 -20.83
CA GLU A 84 2.33 -2.77 -22.28
C GLU A 84 3.16 -1.55 -22.66
N ALA A 85 2.93 -0.39 -22.04
CA ALA A 85 3.72 0.81 -22.26
C ALA A 85 5.20 0.62 -21.88
N MET A 86 5.48 -0.07 -20.77
CA MET A 86 6.84 -0.38 -20.34
C MET A 86 7.58 -1.29 -21.35
N GLN A 87 6.89 -2.31 -21.88
CA GLN A 87 7.46 -3.20 -22.90
C GLN A 87 7.77 -2.45 -24.20
N ALA A 88 6.85 -1.59 -24.67
CA ALA A 88 7.05 -0.77 -25.86
C ALA A 88 8.23 0.19 -25.72
N ALA A 89 8.46 0.71 -24.52
CA ALA A 89 9.56 1.62 -24.20
C ALA A 89 10.85 0.91 -23.74
N GLU A 90 10.93 -0.42 -23.79
CA GLU A 90 12.06 -1.25 -23.30
C GLU A 90 12.45 -0.97 -21.83
N ILE A 91 11.46 -0.66 -20.98
CA ILE A 91 11.64 -0.43 -19.54
C ILE A 91 11.28 -1.71 -18.79
N PHE A 92 12.26 -2.37 -18.18
CA PHE A 92 12.08 -3.68 -17.55
C PHE A 92 12.31 -3.68 -16.02
N THR A 93 12.30 -2.51 -15.38
CA THR A 93 12.43 -2.41 -13.91
C THR A 93 11.16 -1.85 -13.31
N LEU A 94 10.47 -2.67 -12.50
CA LEU A 94 9.18 -2.35 -11.88
C LEU A 94 9.20 -2.68 -10.39
N ILE A 95 8.84 -1.71 -9.55
CA ILE A 95 8.47 -1.93 -8.15
C ILE A 95 6.95 -1.85 -8.05
N PHE A 96 6.33 -2.91 -7.59
CA PHE A 96 4.87 -3.00 -7.44
C PHE A 96 4.45 -2.91 -5.98
N SER A 97 3.53 -1.99 -5.69
CA SER A 97 2.85 -1.85 -4.40
C SER A 97 1.86 -2.99 -4.22
N SER A 98 2.32 -4.10 -3.62
CA SER A 98 1.47 -5.20 -3.21
C SER A 98 0.98 -5.01 -1.77
N SER A 99 0.38 -6.02 -1.17
CA SER A 99 -0.25 -5.92 0.15
C SER A 99 -0.20 -7.26 0.88
N ALA A 100 -0.15 -7.22 2.21
CA ALA A 100 -0.33 -8.40 3.06
C ALA A 100 -1.72 -9.05 2.90
N THR A 101 -2.69 -8.36 2.31
CA THR A 101 -4.02 -8.93 2.01
C THR A 101 -3.99 -10.04 0.95
N VAL A 102 -2.85 -10.32 0.33
CA VAL A 102 -2.67 -11.48 -0.57
C VAL A 102 -2.58 -12.80 0.18
N TYR A 103 -2.21 -12.77 1.47
CA TYR A 103 -2.09 -13.97 2.28
C TYR A 103 -3.43 -14.56 2.66
N SER A 104 -3.44 -15.88 2.87
CA SER A 104 -4.62 -16.60 3.36
C SER A 104 -5.03 -16.12 4.76
N SER A 105 -6.32 -15.98 4.98
CA SER A 105 -6.88 -15.64 6.30
C SER A 105 -6.70 -16.75 7.34
N THR A 106 -6.39 -17.95 6.91
CA THR A 106 -6.12 -19.11 7.77
C THR A 106 -4.65 -19.33 8.06
N ALA A 107 -3.77 -18.55 7.42
CA ALA A 107 -2.34 -18.64 7.65
C ALA A 107 -1.97 -18.11 9.04
N LEU A 108 -0.98 -18.74 9.65
CA LEU A 108 -0.46 -18.34 10.96
C LEU A 108 0.56 -17.22 10.84
N SER A 109 0.41 -16.20 11.65
CA SER A 109 1.37 -15.10 11.81
C SER A 109 2.61 -15.58 12.61
N PRO A 110 3.83 -15.03 12.38
CA PRO A 110 4.16 -14.03 11.38
C PRO A 110 4.26 -14.59 9.95
N PHE A 111 3.79 -13.81 8.97
CA PHE A 111 3.77 -14.23 7.56
C PHE A 111 5.15 -14.06 6.92
N LYS A 112 5.62 -15.12 6.27
CA LYS A 112 6.79 -15.11 5.37
C LYS A 112 6.32 -14.90 3.93
N GLU A 113 7.25 -14.60 3.01
CA GLU A 113 6.91 -14.40 1.61
C GLU A 113 6.40 -15.67 0.93
N GLU A 114 6.76 -16.85 1.45
CA GLU A 114 6.29 -18.17 0.99
C GLU A 114 4.93 -18.56 1.55
N THR A 115 4.45 -17.88 2.61
CA THR A 115 3.15 -18.14 3.23
C THR A 115 2.05 -18.22 2.16
N GLU A 116 1.12 -19.14 2.36
CA GLU A 116 -0.01 -19.38 1.44
C GLU A 116 -0.77 -18.11 1.11
N LYS A 117 -1.13 -17.97 -0.15
CA LYS A 117 -1.86 -16.82 -0.70
C LYS A 117 -3.23 -17.27 -1.14
N ASP A 118 -4.23 -16.81 -0.40
CA ASP A 118 -5.64 -17.04 -0.67
C ASP A 118 -6.45 -15.82 -0.18
N PRO A 119 -6.43 -14.72 -0.96
CA PRO A 119 -7.08 -13.48 -0.57
C PRO A 119 -8.60 -13.62 -0.52
N ILE A 120 -9.19 -13.18 0.60
CA ILE A 120 -10.62 -13.32 0.87
C ILE A 120 -11.47 -12.13 0.41
N ASN A 121 -10.85 -11.09 -0.13
CA ASN A 121 -11.57 -9.90 -0.62
C ASN A 121 -11.07 -9.48 -2.00
N PRO A 122 -11.91 -8.77 -2.78
CA PRO A 122 -11.56 -8.38 -4.17
C PRO A 122 -10.30 -7.51 -4.27
N TYR A 123 -10.03 -6.62 -3.30
CA TYR A 123 -8.80 -5.84 -3.29
C TYR A 123 -7.56 -6.75 -3.20
N GLY A 124 -7.52 -7.65 -2.21
CA GLY A 124 -6.42 -8.61 -2.07
C GLY A 124 -6.29 -9.50 -3.29
N MET A 125 -7.42 -9.94 -3.87
CA MET A 125 -7.42 -10.73 -5.10
C MET A 125 -6.81 -9.97 -6.28
N THR A 126 -7.09 -8.66 -6.45
CA THR A 126 -6.45 -7.88 -7.52
C THR A 126 -4.93 -7.81 -7.33
N LYS A 127 -4.45 -7.61 -6.09
CA LYS A 127 -3.01 -7.59 -5.81
C LYS A 127 -2.35 -8.94 -6.09
N TYR A 128 -2.98 -10.03 -5.70
CA TYR A 128 -2.50 -11.39 -5.94
C TYR A 128 -2.42 -11.72 -7.44
N LEU A 129 -3.48 -11.44 -8.21
CA LEU A 129 -3.50 -11.67 -9.65
C LEU A 129 -2.44 -10.85 -10.38
N ILE A 130 -2.19 -9.62 -9.95
CA ILE A 130 -1.11 -8.79 -10.48
C ILE A 130 0.26 -9.41 -10.15
N GLU A 131 0.50 -9.86 -8.92
CA GLU A 131 1.75 -10.56 -8.57
C GLU A 131 1.99 -11.78 -9.46
N GLN A 132 0.95 -12.58 -9.70
CA GLN A 132 1.04 -13.74 -10.61
C GLN A 132 1.38 -13.31 -12.03
N ARG A 133 0.66 -12.30 -12.57
CA ARG A 133 0.93 -11.78 -13.92
C ARG A 133 2.35 -11.25 -14.06
N LEU A 134 2.85 -10.49 -13.07
CA LEU A 134 4.22 -9.97 -13.05
C LEU A 134 5.26 -11.10 -12.97
N THR A 135 4.97 -12.15 -12.21
CA THR A 135 5.85 -13.32 -12.13
C THR A 135 5.86 -14.12 -13.45
N ASP A 136 4.74 -14.18 -14.15
CA ASP A 136 4.65 -14.86 -15.45
C ASP A 136 5.41 -14.11 -16.56
N LEU A 137 5.53 -12.79 -16.48
CA LEU A 137 6.31 -11.99 -17.43
C LEU A 137 7.75 -12.49 -17.55
N ILE A 138 8.36 -12.88 -16.44
CA ILE A 138 9.76 -13.31 -16.39
C ILE A 138 9.97 -14.61 -17.17
N LYS A 139 8.95 -15.47 -17.25
CA LYS A 139 9.01 -16.72 -18.01
C LYS A 139 9.13 -16.50 -19.52
N THR A 140 8.62 -15.36 -20.01
CA THR A 140 8.62 -15.00 -21.42
C THR A 140 9.68 -13.96 -21.78
N HIS A 141 10.08 -13.13 -20.80
CA HIS A 141 11.04 -12.03 -20.99
C HIS A 141 11.99 -11.97 -19.79
N ALA A 142 13.16 -12.58 -19.91
CA ALA A 142 14.14 -12.74 -18.83
C ALA A 142 14.77 -11.43 -18.30
N ASP A 143 14.60 -10.31 -19.01
CA ASP A 143 15.20 -9.01 -18.65
C ASP A 143 14.46 -8.27 -17.54
N TRP A 144 13.24 -8.70 -17.21
CA TRP A 144 12.45 -8.07 -16.16
C TRP A 144 13.11 -8.16 -14.78
N ARG A 145 13.04 -7.06 -14.06
CA ARG A 145 13.49 -6.84 -12.68
C ARG A 145 12.30 -6.33 -11.89
N ILE A 146 11.66 -7.21 -11.14
CA ILE A 146 10.37 -6.91 -10.49
C ILE A 146 10.50 -7.05 -8.99
N GLY A 147 10.16 -5.98 -8.26
CA GLY A 147 9.98 -5.98 -6.81
C GLY A 147 8.50 -6.01 -6.45
N LEU A 148 8.09 -6.99 -5.67
CA LEU A 148 6.73 -7.15 -5.15
C LEU A 148 6.76 -6.78 -3.66
N LEU A 149 6.35 -5.56 -3.32
CA LEU A 149 6.41 -5.07 -1.94
C LEU A 149 5.07 -5.27 -1.25
N ARG A 150 4.98 -6.24 -0.36
CA ARG A 150 3.78 -6.57 0.40
C ARG A 150 3.71 -5.73 1.67
N TYR A 151 2.94 -4.66 1.62
CA TYR A 151 2.76 -3.76 2.76
C TYR A 151 1.86 -4.39 3.81
N PHE A 152 2.28 -4.27 5.07
CA PHE A 152 1.40 -4.48 6.20
C PHE A 152 0.60 -3.20 6.45
N ASN A 153 0.53 -2.62 7.62
CA ASN A 153 -0.32 -1.46 7.86
C ASN A 153 0.49 -0.15 7.88
N PRO A 154 0.61 0.57 6.77
CA PRO A 154 1.30 1.85 6.77
C PRO A 154 0.58 2.88 7.64
N LEU A 155 1.35 3.64 8.42
CA LEU A 155 0.86 4.79 9.17
C LEU A 155 1.94 5.87 9.26
N GLY A 156 1.58 7.00 9.86
CA GLY A 156 2.49 8.11 10.08
C GLY A 156 2.48 9.14 8.96
N ALA A 157 3.35 10.12 9.10
CA ALA A 157 3.49 11.25 8.20
C ALA A 157 4.96 11.67 8.09
N HIS A 158 5.27 12.53 7.12
CA HIS A 158 6.58 13.16 7.05
C HIS A 158 6.86 13.99 8.32
N PRO A 159 8.10 14.03 8.85
CA PRO A 159 8.43 14.76 10.10
C PRO A 159 8.03 16.24 10.11
N THR A 160 7.92 16.86 8.94
CA THR A 160 7.44 18.27 8.85
C THR A 160 5.93 18.41 9.09
N GLY A 161 5.17 17.31 9.16
CA GLY A 161 3.71 17.33 9.20
C GLY A 161 3.03 17.79 7.90
N ARG A 162 3.78 18.09 6.84
CA ARG A 162 3.26 18.60 5.56
C ARG A 162 2.76 17.51 4.61
N LEU A 163 3.30 16.30 4.71
CA LEU A 163 2.86 15.14 3.94
C LEU A 163 2.40 14.02 4.88
N GLY A 164 1.22 13.51 4.63
CA GLY A 164 0.60 12.44 5.39
C GLY A 164 -0.56 11.83 4.61
N GLU A 165 -1.39 11.02 5.25
CA GLU A 165 -2.57 10.45 4.62
C GLU A 165 -3.76 11.40 4.74
N THR A 166 -4.34 11.79 3.60
CA THR A 166 -5.58 12.57 3.52
C THR A 166 -6.59 11.80 2.70
N SER A 167 -7.58 11.22 3.37
CA SER A 167 -8.65 10.48 2.69
C SER A 167 -9.69 11.43 2.12
N ILE A 168 -10.16 11.15 0.91
CA ILE A 168 -11.38 11.76 0.38
C ILE A 168 -12.58 11.00 0.98
N GLY A 169 -13.45 11.71 1.70
CA GLY A 169 -14.54 11.08 2.46
C GLY A 169 -14.11 10.46 3.78
N THR A 170 -14.85 9.44 4.24
CA THR A 170 -14.57 8.75 5.50
C THR A 170 -13.36 7.81 5.34
N PRO A 171 -12.33 7.92 6.19
CA PRO A 171 -11.17 7.03 6.10
C PRO A 171 -11.54 5.56 6.34
N ASN A 172 -10.90 4.67 5.60
CA ASN A 172 -11.08 3.22 5.79
C ASN A 172 -10.00 2.61 6.71
N ASN A 173 -8.83 3.27 6.83
CA ASN A 173 -7.75 2.81 7.70
C ASN A 173 -7.92 3.35 9.12
N LEU A 174 -7.48 2.57 10.11
CA LEU A 174 -7.64 2.91 11.53
C LEU A 174 -7.03 4.26 11.90
N MET A 175 -5.75 4.48 11.62
CA MET A 175 -5.05 5.69 12.07
C MET A 175 -5.67 7.00 11.52
N PRO A 176 -5.94 7.17 10.21
CA PRO A 176 -6.57 8.39 9.73
C PRO A 176 -8.00 8.58 10.27
N TYR A 177 -8.75 7.48 10.48
CA TYR A 177 -10.07 7.57 11.13
C TYR A 177 -9.95 8.04 12.59
N LEU A 178 -9.05 7.42 13.35
CA LEU A 178 -8.74 7.75 14.74
C LEU A 178 -8.34 9.22 14.89
N MET A 179 -7.48 9.73 14.00
CA MET A 179 -7.06 11.13 13.99
C MET A 179 -8.21 12.10 13.67
N GLN A 180 -9.18 11.68 12.84
CA GLN A 180 -10.38 12.50 12.61
C GLN A 180 -11.31 12.51 13.82
N VAL A 181 -11.40 11.42 14.58
CA VAL A 181 -12.13 11.44 15.87
C VAL A 181 -11.40 12.30 16.89
N ALA A 182 -10.08 12.13 17.02
CA ALA A 182 -9.27 12.96 17.92
C ALA A 182 -9.39 14.45 17.62
N SER A 183 -9.45 14.84 16.34
CA SER A 183 -9.63 16.26 15.94
C SER A 183 -11.09 16.75 15.98
N GLY A 184 -12.05 15.93 16.40
CA GLY A 184 -13.47 16.27 16.48
C GLY A 184 -14.19 16.32 15.12
N LYS A 185 -13.55 15.88 14.03
CA LYS A 185 -14.18 15.81 12.70
C LYS A 185 -15.17 14.64 12.58
N LEU A 186 -14.91 13.54 13.29
CA LEU A 186 -15.81 12.40 13.40
C LEU A 186 -16.25 12.22 14.87
N PRO A 187 -17.48 11.75 15.11
CA PRO A 187 -18.07 11.73 16.45
C PRO A 187 -17.47 10.64 17.36
N LYS A 188 -17.10 9.50 16.80
CA LYS A 188 -16.58 8.34 17.55
C LYS A 188 -15.87 7.33 16.66
N LEU A 189 -14.95 6.57 17.27
CA LEU A 189 -14.28 5.42 16.67
C LEU A 189 -15.11 4.16 16.88
N LYS A 190 -15.25 3.33 15.84
CA LYS A 190 -15.78 1.97 15.94
C LYS A 190 -14.63 0.97 16.04
N ILE A 191 -14.61 0.18 17.12
CA ILE A 191 -13.72 -0.96 17.30
C ILE A 191 -14.52 -2.22 16.95
N PHE A 192 -14.03 -2.99 15.97
CA PHE A 192 -14.74 -4.14 15.42
C PHE A 192 -14.33 -5.44 16.12
N GLY A 193 -15.11 -5.84 17.15
CA GLY A 193 -14.83 -7.01 17.98
C GLY A 193 -13.93 -6.69 19.16
N ASP A 194 -14.25 -7.32 20.30
CA ASP A 194 -13.49 -7.33 21.55
C ASP A 194 -13.36 -8.75 22.12
N ASP A 195 -13.64 -9.73 21.28
CA ASP A 195 -13.72 -11.14 21.63
C ASP A 195 -12.77 -12.02 20.80
N TYR A 196 -11.74 -11.41 20.17
CA TYR A 196 -10.68 -12.15 19.50
C TYR A 196 -9.76 -12.82 20.54
N ASP A 197 -9.14 -13.93 20.17
CA ASP A 197 -8.15 -14.63 21.00
C ASP A 197 -6.80 -13.86 21.00
N THR A 198 -6.81 -12.71 21.66
CA THR A 198 -5.68 -11.76 21.79
C THR A 198 -5.70 -11.18 23.22
N PRO A 199 -4.62 -10.58 23.71
CA PRO A 199 -4.53 -10.09 25.08
C PRO A 199 -5.63 -9.11 25.50
N ASP A 200 -6.15 -8.28 24.61
CA ASP A 200 -7.19 -7.28 24.89
C ASP A 200 -8.50 -7.51 24.10
N GLY A 201 -8.58 -8.65 23.41
CA GLY A 201 -9.75 -9.02 22.62
C GLY A 201 -9.86 -8.33 21.26
N THR A 202 -8.97 -7.42 20.89
CA THR A 202 -8.99 -6.74 19.60
C THR A 202 -7.96 -7.30 18.61
N CYS A 203 -8.16 -7.07 17.30
CA CYS A 203 -7.23 -7.56 16.28
C CYS A 203 -5.82 -6.98 16.43
N ILE A 204 -4.81 -7.79 16.10
CA ILE A 204 -3.40 -7.38 16.10
C ILE A 204 -2.92 -7.13 14.67
N ARG A 205 -2.22 -6.02 14.46
CA ARG A 205 -1.66 -5.63 13.15
C ARG A 205 -0.21 -5.18 13.31
N ASP A 206 0.56 -5.37 12.25
CA ASP A 206 1.92 -4.83 12.12
C ASP A 206 1.85 -3.45 11.47
N TYR A 207 2.20 -2.43 12.20
CA TYR A 207 2.20 -1.04 11.73
C TYR A 207 3.62 -0.62 11.37
N ILE A 208 3.80 -0.21 10.10
CA ILE A 208 5.07 0.31 9.58
C ILE A 208 4.97 1.82 9.33
N HIS A 209 5.97 2.58 9.76
CA HIS A 209 6.00 4.01 9.48
C HIS A 209 6.19 4.26 7.98
N VAL A 210 5.41 5.19 7.40
CA VAL A 210 5.42 5.48 5.95
C VAL A 210 6.80 5.89 5.42
N ALA A 211 7.64 6.53 6.24
CA ALA A 211 9.01 6.88 5.87
C ALA A 211 9.91 5.63 5.72
N ASP A 212 9.71 4.61 6.56
CA ASP A 212 10.45 3.36 6.46
C ASP A 212 9.94 2.51 5.29
N LEU A 213 8.62 2.54 5.03
CA LEU A 213 8.05 1.97 3.83
C LEU A 213 8.67 2.60 2.56
N ALA A 214 8.82 3.92 2.51
CA ALA A 214 9.47 4.63 1.40
C ALA A 214 10.95 4.22 1.24
N LYS A 215 11.70 4.05 2.34
CA LYS A 215 13.06 3.52 2.31
C LYS A 215 13.11 2.10 1.73
N GLY A 216 12.13 1.24 2.08
CA GLY A 216 11.99 -0.10 1.52
C GLY A 216 11.87 -0.10 -0.01
N HIS A 217 11.14 0.87 -0.59
CA HIS A 217 11.07 1.03 -2.06
C HIS A 217 12.42 1.37 -2.68
N LEU A 218 13.16 2.28 -2.06
CA LEU A 218 14.48 2.66 -2.54
C LEU A 218 15.47 1.50 -2.41
N ALA A 219 15.44 0.75 -1.31
CA ALA A 219 16.25 -0.45 -1.12
C ALA A 219 15.94 -1.53 -2.17
N ALA A 220 14.65 -1.80 -2.42
CA ALA A 220 14.24 -2.74 -3.45
C ALA A 220 14.71 -2.32 -4.85
N LEU A 221 14.59 -1.03 -5.20
CA LEU A 221 15.12 -0.52 -6.47
C LEU A 221 16.65 -0.69 -6.58
N GLN A 222 17.38 -0.49 -5.49
CA GLN A 222 18.82 -0.71 -5.45
C GLN A 222 19.17 -2.20 -5.59
N PHE A 223 18.44 -3.07 -4.90
CA PHE A 223 18.61 -4.52 -4.96
C PHE A 223 18.45 -5.03 -6.40
N LEU A 224 17.47 -4.52 -7.13
CA LEU A 224 17.18 -4.94 -8.51
C LEU A 224 18.22 -4.51 -9.54
N LYS A 225 19.18 -3.64 -9.18
CA LYS A 225 20.26 -3.27 -10.10
C LYS A 225 21.11 -4.50 -10.46
N GLY A 226 21.04 -4.90 -11.73
CA GLY A 226 21.74 -6.06 -12.24
C GLY A 226 21.19 -7.43 -11.85
N ARG A 227 20.01 -7.48 -11.22
CA ARG A 227 19.32 -8.72 -10.84
C ARG A 227 17.99 -8.83 -11.56
N THR A 228 17.84 -9.79 -12.43
CA THR A 228 16.57 -10.10 -13.10
C THR A 228 15.71 -11.01 -12.23
N GLY A 229 14.43 -11.14 -12.58
CA GLY A 229 13.47 -11.99 -11.86
C GLY A 229 12.45 -11.19 -11.06
N ALA A 230 11.54 -11.91 -10.38
CA ALA A 230 10.58 -11.35 -9.43
C ALA A 230 11.00 -11.67 -8.00
N HIS A 231 11.10 -10.63 -7.19
CA HIS A 231 11.50 -10.71 -5.80
C HIS A 231 10.39 -10.10 -4.94
N ALA A 232 9.89 -10.89 -3.99
CA ALA A 232 8.87 -10.42 -3.05
C ALA A 232 9.51 -10.11 -1.69
N TRP A 233 9.03 -9.05 -1.02
CA TRP A 233 9.41 -8.70 0.34
C TRP A 233 8.20 -8.24 1.14
N ASN A 234 8.12 -8.70 2.38
CA ASN A 234 7.21 -8.18 3.37
C ASN A 234 7.75 -6.88 3.95
N LEU A 235 6.99 -5.81 3.84
CA LEU A 235 7.31 -4.52 4.46
C LEU A 235 6.44 -4.31 5.70
N GLY A 236 6.94 -4.74 6.82
CA GLY A 236 6.42 -4.62 8.17
C GLY A 236 7.57 -4.50 9.17
N THR A 237 7.24 -4.43 10.44
CA THR A 237 8.21 -4.30 11.55
C THR A 237 8.51 -5.61 12.25
N GLY A 238 7.68 -6.63 12.05
CA GLY A 238 7.71 -7.88 12.80
C GLY A 238 7.13 -7.75 14.22
N LYS A 239 6.45 -6.64 14.51
CA LYS A 239 5.81 -6.39 15.81
C LYS A 239 4.31 -6.17 15.61
N GLY A 240 3.53 -6.93 16.37
CA GLY A 240 2.09 -6.74 16.43
C GLY A 240 1.72 -5.67 17.45
N THR A 241 0.75 -4.84 17.09
CA THR A 241 0.09 -3.89 18.00
C THR A 241 -1.41 -4.09 17.84
N SER A 242 -2.12 -4.20 18.95
CA SER A 242 -3.58 -4.36 18.92
C SER A 242 -4.26 -3.04 18.55
N VAL A 243 -5.53 -3.14 18.14
CA VAL A 243 -6.32 -1.94 17.85
C VAL A 243 -6.47 -1.07 19.10
N LEU A 244 -6.72 -1.69 20.26
CA LEU A 244 -6.91 -0.96 21.51
C LEU A 244 -5.60 -0.33 22.01
N GLU A 245 -4.48 -1.06 21.94
CA GLU A 245 -3.15 -0.54 22.27
C GLU A 245 -2.80 0.70 21.42
N LEU A 246 -3.11 0.69 20.12
CA LEU A 246 -2.89 1.85 19.26
C LEU A 246 -3.74 3.05 19.68
N VAL A 247 -5.01 2.82 20.03
CA VAL A 247 -5.91 3.88 20.50
C VAL A 247 -5.38 4.48 21.80
N GLU A 248 -5.02 3.66 22.77
CA GLU A 248 -4.47 4.08 24.06
C GLU A 248 -3.16 4.87 23.89
N THR A 249 -2.28 4.42 22.99
CA THR A 249 -1.05 5.17 22.66
C THR A 249 -1.37 6.56 22.11
N VAL A 250 -2.38 6.69 21.26
CA VAL A 250 -2.80 8.01 20.76
C VAL A 250 -3.40 8.86 21.87
N GLU A 251 -4.23 8.29 22.76
CA GLU A 251 -4.79 8.99 23.91
C GLU A 251 -3.68 9.55 24.84
N GLU A 252 -2.64 8.77 25.09
CA GLU A 252 -1.47 9.22 25.86
C GLU A 252 -0.78 10.42 25.20
N VAL A 253 -0.58 10.35 23.88
CA VAL A 253 0.10 11.42 23.13
C VAL A 253 -0.71 12.71 23.08
N ILE A 254 -2.04 12.63 22.87
CA ILE A 254 -2.90 13.80 22.76
C ILE A 254 -3.38 14.33 24.12
N GLY A 255 -3.29 13.52 25.17
CA GLY A 255 -3.63 13.91 26.55
C GLY A 255 -5.13 13.88 26.90
N TYR A 256 -5.98 13.28 26.07
CA TYR A 256 -7.42 13.11 26.34
C TYR A 256 -7.98 11.83 25.72
N PRO A 257 -9.09 11.27 26.28
CA PRO A 257 -9.66 10.06 25.78
C PRO A 257 -10.38 10.26 24.44
N ILE A 258 -10.34 9.22 23.60
CA ILE A 258 -11.03 9.17 22.33
C ILE A 258 -12.40 8.50 22.50
N ASN A 259 -13.43 9.19 22.03
CA ASN A 259 -14.77 8.62 22.03
C ASN A 259 -14.81 7.38 21.13
N ARG A 260 -15.12 6.21 21.72
CA ARG A 260 -15.13 4.91 21.04
C ARG A 260 -16.31 4.06 21.42
N GLU A 261 -16.72 3.19 20.51
CA GLU A 261 -17.69 2.12 20.76
C GLU A 261 -17.19 0.80 20.21
N ILE A 262 -17.46 -0.27 20.91
CA ILE A 262 -17.22 -1.64 20.44
C ILE A 262 -18.44 -2.09 19.63
N THR A 263 -18.19 -2.68 18.47
CA THR A 263 -19.20 -3.22 17.57
C THR A 263 -18.90 -4.69 17.28
N SER A 264 -19.80 -5.40 16.59
CA SER A 264 -19.54 -6.77 16.14
C SER A 264 -18.31 -6.83 15.23
N ARG A 265 -17.66 -7.99 15.19
CA ARG A 265 -16.55 -8.27 14.27
C ARG A 265 -16.91 -7.88 12.83
N ARG A 266 -15.96 -7.34 12.11
CA ARG A 266 -16.09 -7.07 10.67
C ARG A 266 -15.77 -8.36 9.91
N GLU A 267 -16.59 -8.69 8.92
CA GLU A 267 -16.35 -9.84 8.06
C GLU A 267 -15.00 -9.70 7.33
N GLY A 268 -14.24 -10.77 7.34
CA GLY A 268 -12.91 -10.81 6.69
C GLY A 268 -11.76 -10.26 7.54
N ASP A 269 -11.99 -9.81 8.79
CA ASP A 269 -10.88 -9.48 9.68
C ASP A 269 -10.21 -10.74 10.22
N VAL A 270 -8.89 -10.81 10.06
CA VAL A 270 -8.05 -11.85 10.68
C VAL A 270 -7.67 -11.43 12.11
N ILE A 271 -7.46 -12.42 12.98
CA ILE A 271 -7.09 -12.19 14.39
C ILE A 271 -5.77 -11.41 14.44
N GLU A 272 -4.78 -11.86 13.70
CA GLU A 272 -3.42 -11.32 13.72
C GLU A 272 -2.83 -11.28 12.30
N ALA A 273 -2.14 -10.18 11.97
CA ALA A 273 -1.41 -10.04 10.73
C ALA A 273 -0.08 -9.32 11.00
N ILE A 274 1.01 -10.08 11.18
CA ILE A 274 2.36 -9.60 11.46
C ILE A 274 3.29 -10.11 10.36
N ALA A 275 4.22 -9.28 9.92
CA ALA A 275 5.26 -9.65 8.96
C ALA A 275 6.36 -10.50 9.62
N ASP A 276 6.94 -11.43 8.88
CA ASP A 276 8.33 -11.78 9.06
C ASP A 276 9.17 -10.89 8.11
N PRO A 277 9.88 -9.86 8.62
CA PRO A 277 10.65 -8.95 7.79
C PRO A 277 12.09 -9.42 7.56
N SER A 278 12.45 -10.64 7.98
CA SER A 278 13.83 -11.15 7.98
C SER A 278 14.47 -11.08 6.60
N LYS A 279 13.72 -11.39 5.55
CA LYS A 279 14.21 -11.33 4.17
C LYS A 279 14.52 -9.90 3.75
N ALA A 280 13.63 -8.96 4.03
CA ALA A 280 13.84 -7.55 3.69
C ALA A 280 15.03 -6.93 4.44
N TYR A 281 15.31 -7.38 5.67
CA TYR A 281 16.50 -6.94 6.42
C TYR A 281 17.80 -7.58 5.93
N ALA A 282 17.74 -8.79 5.37
CA ALA A 282 18.92 -9.52 4.90
C ALA A 282 19.40 -9.05 3.51
N GLU A 283 18.53 -8.54 2.67
CA GLU A 283 18.75 -8.21 1.26
C GLU A 283 18.77 -6.70 1.01
#